data_77e4998eacd712fd8c902b202acee048
#
_entry.id   77e4998eacd712fd8c902b202acee048
#
_cell.length_a   1.000
_cell.length_b   1.000
_cell.length_c   1.000
_cell.angle_alpha   90.00
_cell.angle_beta   90.00
_cell.angle_gamma   90.00
#
_symmetry.space_group_name_H-M   'P 1'
#
loop_
_entity.id
_entity.type
_entity.pdbx_description
1 polymer ?
#
loop_
_entity_poly.entity_id
_entity_poly.type
_entity_poly.pdbx_seq_one_letter_code
_entity_poly.pdbx_strand_id
1 'polypeptide(L)'
;MKIIRTKDYADMSRKAANIISAQIIMKPDCVLGLATGGTPVGAYEKLVERYNEGDLDFSEVTSVNLDEYRGLPKEHPESYWSFMHRNLFDHVNIDPAHINLPDGTNMDAEAECKRYDEVIRSVGGVDLQLLGIGHDGHIGFNEPHDAFDLGTHCVDLTQETIEANKRFFDGNVDLVPKQAYTMGIRTIMQARKVLMVVNGAGKAEIVKKAFFGPVTPEVPASILQLHPDFILVGDEEALSLI
;
A
#
# COMPACT_ATOMS: atom_id res chain seq x y z
N MET A 1 -15.57 7.99 -7.09
CA MET A 1 -14.85 8.19 -5.79
C MET A 1 -15.84 8.34 -4.65
N LYS A 2 -15.63 7.62 -3.53
CA LYS A 2 -16.39 7.76 -2.28
C LYS A 2 -15.45 8.28 -1.19
N ILE A 3 -15.83 9.33 -0.46
CA ILE A 3 -15.04 9.90 0.64
C ILE A 3 -15.71 9.57 1.96
N ILE A 4 -14.95 9.00 2.90
CA ILE A 4 -15.38 8.69 4.26
C ILE A 4 -14.54 9.55 5.22
N ARG A 5 -15.17 10.54 5.82
CA ARG A 5 -14.56 11.38 6.85
C ARG A 5 -14.60 10.66 8.19
N THR A 6 -13.51 10.74 8.91
CA THR A 6 -13.36 10.12 10.24
C THR A 6 -12.80 11.16 11.20
N LYS A 7 -13.05 10.97 12.48
CA LYS A 7 -12.67 11.95 13.52
C LYS A 7 -11.16 12.08 13.67
N ASP A 8 -10.48 10.92 13.62
CA ASP A 8 -9.08 10.77 13.96
C ASP A 8 -8.50 9.49 13.32
N TYR A 9 -7.21 9.26 13.57
CA TYR A 9 -6.49 8.07 13.11
C TYR A 9 -7.16 6.75 13.56
N ALA A 10 -7.65 6.68 14.80
CA ALA A 10 -8.27 5.45 15.31
C ALA A 10 -9.60 5.14 14.60
N ASP A 11 -10.42 6.18 14.34
CA ASP A 11 -11.67 6.01 13.58
C ASP A 11 -11.40 5.71 12.10
N MET A 12 -10.36 6.33 11.49
CA MET A 12 -9.91 6.01 10.13
C MET A 12 -9.48 4.53 10.04
N SER A 13 -8.63 4.08 10.95
CA SER A 13 -8.14 2.70 11.01
C SER A 13 -9.28 1.70 11.15
N ARG A 14 -10.22 1.98 12.06
CA ARG A 14 -11.41 1.16 12.27
C ARG A 14 -12.30 1.09 11.02
N LYS A 15 -12.50 2.21 10.32
CA LYS A 15 -13.30 2.27 9.08
C LYS A 15 -12.61 1.52 7.92
N ALA A 16 -11.30 1.66 7.78
CA ALA A 16 -10.53 0.91 6.80
C ALA A 16 -10.62 -0.60 7.08
N ALA A 17 -10.40 -1.01 8.32
CA ALA A 17 -10.55 -2.41 8.73
C ALA A 17 -11.97 -2.95 8.47
N ASN A 18 -13.03 -2.16 8.64
CA ASN A 18 -14.40 -2.58 8.31
C ASN A 18 -14.54 -2.93 6.82
N ILE A 19 -13.94 -2.13 5.94
CA ILE A 19 -14.02 -2.34 4.49
C ILE A 19 -13.23 -3.58 4.08
N ILE A 20 -12.02 -3.77 4.66
CA ILE A 20 -11.20 -4.96 4.40
C ILE A 20 -11.87 -6.20 4.96
N SER A 21 -12.42 -6.16 6.17
CA SER A 21 -13.17 -7.28 6.77
C SER A 21 -14.37 -7.69 5.91
N ALA A 22 -15.13 -6.72 5.42
CA ALA A 22 -16.24 -7.00 4.53
C ALA A 22 -15.78 -7.70 3.23
N GLN A 23 -14.63 -7.32 2.69
CA GLN A 23 -14.04 -7.97 1.53
C GLN A 23 -13.72 -9.44 1.82
N ILE A 24 -13.07 -9.73 2.96
CA ILE A 24 -12.71 -11.10 3.36
C ILE A 24 -13.97 -11.94 3.60
N ILE A 25 -14.96 -11.41 4.36
CA ILE A 25 -16.20 -12.14 4.68
C ILE A 25 -16.99 -12.46 3.40
N MET A 26 -17.11 -11.51 2.47
CA MET A 26 -17.90 -11.69 1.26
C MET A 26 -17.19 -12.52 0.19
N LYS A 27 -15.87 -12.60 0.23
CA LYS A 27 -15.02 -13.38 -0.67
C LYS A 27 -13.83 -13.94 0.12
N PRO A 28 -13.94 -15.10 0.79
CA PRO A 28 -12.87 -15.68 1.61
C PRO A 28 -11.56 -15.90 0.85
N ASP A 29 -11.62 -16.28 -0.42
CA ASP A 29 -10.50 -16.45 -1.35
C ASP A 29 -10.03 -15.15 -2.02
N CYS A 30 -10.27 -14.00 -1.38
CA CYS A 30 -9.93 -12.71 -1.98
C CYS A 30 -8.41 -12.48 -2.05
N VAL A 31 -8.01 -11.70 -3.06
CA VAL A 31 -6.64 -11.20 -3.19
C VAL A 31 -6.59 -9.78 -2.63
N LEU A 32 -5.85 -9.59 -1.54
CA LEU A 32 -5.64 -8.30 -0.90
C LEU A 32 -4.31 -7.69 -1.36
N GLY A 33 -4.38 -6.52 -1.97
CA GLY A 33 -3.24 -5.65 -2.17
C GLY A 33 -2.93 -4.87 -0.89
N LEU A 34 -1.73 -5.02 -0.32
CA LEU A 34 -1.38 -4.45 0.96
C LEU A 34 -0.27 -3.41 0.83
N ALA A 35 -0.25 -2.46 1.77
CA ALA A 35 0.68 -1.35 1.82
C ALA A 35 1.44 -1.37 3.15
N THR A 36 2.66 -0.85 3.16
CA THR A 36 3.47 -0.61 4.36
C THR A 36 3.40 0.86 4.81
N GLY A 37 4.18 1.20 5.81
CA GLY A 37 4.21 2.55 6.39
C GLY A 37 3.30 2.70 7.62
N GLY A 38 3.35 3.86 8.26
CA GLY A 38 2.66 4.07 9.54
C GLY A 38 1.14 4.16 9.46
N THR A 39 0.61 4.69 8.34
CA THR A 39 -0.83 4.95 8.21
C THR A 39 -1.70 3.68 8.26
N PRO A 40 -1.37 2.56 7.58
CA PRO A 40 -2.19 1.35 7.60
C PRO A 40 -2.09 0.51 8.89
N VAL A 41 -1.09 0.74 9.76
CA VAL A 41 -0.83 -0.10 10.95
C VAL A 41 -2.07 -0.27 11.82
N GLY A 42 -2.75 0.82 12.15
CA GLY A 42 -3.95 0.72 12.99
C GLY A 42 -5.10 -0.06 12.33
N ALA A 43 -5.16 -0.11 10.98
CA ALA A 43 -6.12 -0.99 10.31
C ALA A 43 -5.72 -2.46 10.44
N TYR A 44 -4.42 -2.79 10.36
CA TYR A 44 -3.92 -4.15 10.58
C TYR A 44 -4.18 -4.61 12.02
N GLU A 45 -3.92 -3.75 13.01
CA GLU A 45 -4.26 -4.04 14.42
C GLU A 45 -5.74 -4.40 14.59
N LYS A 46 -6.64 -3.65 13.94
CA LYS A 46 -8.08 -3.94 13.99
C LYS A 46 -8.48 -5.22 13.25
N LEU A 47 -7.76 -5.60 12.20
CA LEU A 47 -7.97 -6.89 11.54
C LEU A 47 -7.53 -8.05 12.42
N VAL A 48 -6.38 -7.92 13.11
CA VAL A 48 -5.89 -8.92 14.07
C VAL A 48 -6.86 -9.06 15.25
N GLU A 49 -7.37 -7.95 15.81
CA GLU A 49 -8.40 -7.99 16.86
C GLU A 49 -9.60 -8.85 16.43
N ARG A 50 -10.14 -8.61 15.24
CA ARG A 50 -11.31 -9.36 14.71
C ARG A 50 -10.99 -10.81 14.40
N TYR A 51 -9.79 -11.12 13.94
CA TYR A 51 -9.35 -12.49 13.79
C TYR A 51 -9.35 -13.21 15.15
N ASN A 52 -8.81 -12.58 16.20
CA ASN A 52 -8.77 -13.14 17.55
C ASN A 52 -10.18 -13.28 18.17
N GLU A 53 -11.14 -12.44 17.78
CA GLU A 53 -12.55 -12.52 18.16
C GLU A 53 -13.32 -13.61 17.40
N GLY A 54 -12.72 -14.18 16.34
CA GLY A 54 -13.34 -15.22 15.49
C GLY A 54 -14.22 -14.67 14.37
N ASP A 55 -14.18 -13.36 14.11
CA ASP A 55 -14.99 -12.70 13.08
C ASP A 55 -14.36 -12.80 11.69
N LEU A 56 -13.03 -13.06 11.60
CA LEU A 56 -12.29 -13.15 10.33
C LEU A 56 -11.50 -14.45 10.24
N ASP A 57 -11.41 -14.96 9.03
CA ASP A 57 -10.58 -16.09 8.65
C ASP A 57 -9.72 -15.70 7.44
N PHE A 58 -8.39 -15.84 7.56
CA PHE A 58 -7.45 -15.49 6.52
C PHE A 58 -6.88 -16.74 5.79
N SER A 59 -7.36 -17.94 6.12
CA SER A 59 -6.79 -19.19 5.60
C SER A 59 -6.84 -19.32 4.07
N GLU A 60 -7.82 -18.71 3.42
CA GLU A 60 -7.95 -18.71 1.96
C GLU A 60 -7.50 -17.38 1.32
N VAL A 61 -7.19 -16.35 2.13
CA VAL A 61 -6.77 -15.04 1.63
C VAL A 61 -5.40 -15.14 0.97
N THR A 62 -5.25 -14.51 -0.19
CA THR A 62 -3.95 -14.28 -0.83
C THR A 62 -3.58 -12.80 -0.67
N SER A 63 -2.33 -12.51 -0.31
CA SER A 63 -1.80 -11.14 -0.27
C SER A 63 -0.81 -10.87 -1.39
N VAL A 64 -0.84 -9.64 -1.91
CA VAL A 64 0.19 -9.06 -2.76
C VAL A 64 0.55 -7.68 -2.21
N ASN A 65 1.83 -7.41 -1.96
CA ASN A 65 2.25 -6.10 -1.48
C ASN A 65 2.62 -5.17 -2.64
N LEU A 66 2.49 -3.86 -2.41
CA LEU A 66 2.81 -2.85 -3.42
C LEU A 66 4.27 -2.85 -3.81
N ASP A 67 5.17 -3.08 -2.86
CA ASP A 67 6.58 -2.78 -3.02
C ASP A 67 7.46 -3.54 -2.02
N GLU A 68 8.78 -3.49 -2.28
CA GLU A 68 9.84 -3.93 -1.39
C GLU A 68 11.14 -3.20 -1.74
N TYR A 69 11.98 -2.93 -0.76
CA TYR A 69 13.30 -2.39 -0.98
C TYR A 69 14.20 -3.35 -1.73
N ARG A 70 14.86 -2.86 -2.79
CA ARG A 70 15.89 -3.60 -3.50
C ARG A 70 17.20 -3.58 -2.72
N GLY A 71 17.79 -4.77 -2.53
CA GLY A 71 19.05 -4.95 -1.80
C GLY A 71 18.88 -5.32 -0.34
N LEU A 72 17.64 -5.38 0.19
CA LEU A 72 17.40 -5.89 1.55
C LEU A 72 16.97 -7.36 1.52
N PRO A 73 17.56 -8.24 2.34
CA PRO A 73 17.02 -9.56 2.60
C PRO A 73 15.71 -9.44 3.40
N LYS A 74 14.79 -10.39 3.20
CA LYS A 74 13.47 -10.37 3.89
C LYS A 74 13.58 -10.45 5.41
N GLU A 75 14.63 -11.03 5.95
CA GLU A 75 14.92 -11.11 7.39
C GLU A 75 15.42 -9.78 7.97
N HIS A 76 15.75 -8.80 7.13
CA HIS A 76 16.14 -7.48 7.62
C HIS A 76 14.96 -6.82 8.33
N PRO A 77 15.13 -6.24 9.53
CA PRO A 77 14.03 -5.67 10.32
C PRO A 77 13.20 -4.62 9.56
N GLU A 78 13.84 -3.90 8.65
CA GLU A 78 13.19 -2.82 7.88
C GLU A 78 12.78 -3.24 6.46
N SER A 79 12.87 -4.54 6.10
CA SER A 79 12.21 -5.04 4.90
C SER A 79 10.70 -4.94 5.04
N TYR A 80 9.99 -4.78 3.93
CA TYR A 80 8.53 -4.77 3.95
C TYR A 80 7.96 -6.16 4.24
N TRP A 81 8.69 -7.22 3.91
CA TRP A 81 8.40 -8.56 4.39
C TRP A 81 8.31 -8.59 5.92
N SER A 82 9.39 -8.19 6.62
CA SER A 82 9.42 -8.17 8.09
C SER A 82 8.38 -7.21 8.68
N PHE A 83 8.14 -6.07 8.03
CA PHE A 83 7.08 -5.15 8.43
C PHE A 83 5.69 -5.82 8.43
N MET A 84 5.36 -6.51 7.34
CA MET A 84 4.04 -7.16 7.21
C MET A 84 3.88 -8.33 8.18
N HIS A 85 4.94 -9.09 8.42
CA HIS A 85 4.93 -10.14 9.43
C HIS A 85 4.67 -9.58 10.83
N ARG A 86 5.40 -8.54 11.24
CA ARG A 86 5.21 -7.89 12.55
C ARG A 86 3.82 -7.30 12.76
N ASN A 87 3.18 -6.78 11.70
CA ASN A 87 1.95 -6.01 11.84
C ASN A 87 0.69 -6.80 11.48
N LEU A 88 0.80 -7.90 10.73
CA LEU A 88 -0.36 -8.67 10.29
C LEU A 88 -0.10 -10.19 10.21
N PHE A 89 0.86 -10.64 9.37
CA PHE A 89 0.89 -12.04 8.95
C PHE A 89 1.16 -13.02 10.09
N ASP A 90 2.03 -12.68 11.05
CA ASP A 90 2.32 -13.55 12.22
C ASP A 90 1.18 -13.60 13.24
N HIS A 91 0.14 -12.78 13.06
CA HIS A 91 -0.97 -12.65 14.01
C HIS A 91 -2.29 -13.21 13.50
N VAL A 92 -2.31 -13.74 12.26
CA VAL A 92 -3.51 -14.31 11.61
C VAL A 92 -3.16 -15.65 10.95
N ASN A 93 -4.17 -16.40 10.52
CA ASN A 93 -3.98 -17.74 9.93
C ASN A 93 -3.79 -17.73 8.40
N ILE A 94 -3.20 -16.68 7.83
CA ILE A 94 -2.88 -16.69 6.40
C ILE A 94 -1.84 -17.78 6.08
N ASP A 95 -2.07 -18.53 4.99
CA ASP A 95 -1.08 -19.51 4.54
C ASP A 95 0.18 -18.78 4.03
N PRO A 96 1.38 -19.10 4.55
CA PRO A 96 2.63 -18.52 4.05
C PRO A 96 2.83 -18.66 2.52
N ALA A 97 2.26 -19.70 1.90
CA ALA A 97 2.30 -19.88 0.45
C ALA A 97 1.44 -18.86 -0.31
N HIS A 98 0.52 -18.21 0.36
CA HIS A 98 -0.35 -17.17 -0.21
C HIS A 98 0.17 -15.74 0.01
N ILE A 99 1.34 -15.58 0.64
CA ILE A 99 1.97 -14.27 0.88
C ILE A 99 2.93 -13.94 -0.26
N ASN A 100 2.69 -12.83 -0.95
CA ASN A 100 3.49 -12.42 -2.10
C ASN A 100 4.01 -10.99 -1.94
N LEU A 101 5.33 -10.84 -2.03
CA LEU A 101 6.03 -9.57 -2.13
C LEU A 101 7.05 -9.61 -3.28
N PRO A 102 7.51 -8.45 -3.78
CA PRO A 102 8.70 -8.43 -4.62
C PRO A 102 9.91 -9.01 -3.86
N ASP A 103 10.82 -9.67 -4.56
CA ASP A 103 12.05 -10.19 -3.97
C ASP A 103 13.14 -9.12 -4.00
N GLY A 104 13.35 -8.44 -2.88
CA GLY A 104 14.36 -7.41 -2.73
C GLY A 104 15.79 -7.90 -2.95
N THR A 105 16.03 -9.21 -2.84
CA THR A 105 17.36 -9.80 -3.06
C THR A 105 17.68 -10.12 -4.50
N ASN A 106 16.65 -10.17 -5.36
CA ASN A 106 16.86 -10.35 -6.79
C ASN A 106 17.42 -9.05 -7.42
N MET A 107 18.68 -9.09 -7.84
CA MET A 107 19.35 -7.93 -8.41
C MET A 107 19.15 -7.79 -9.93
N ASP A 108 18.50 -8.75 -10.60
CA ASP A 108 18.00 -8.60 -11.96
C ASP A 108 16.62 -7.94 -11.95
N ALA A 109 16.62 -6.63 -12.13
CA ALA A 109 15.42 -5.83 -12.01
C ALA A 109 14.35 -6.20 -13.06
N GLU A 110 14.74 -6.51 -14.28
CA GLU A 110 13.81 -6.89 -15.35
C GLU A 110 13.15 -8.23 -15.03
N ALA A 111 13.95 -9.22 -14.62
CA ALA A 111 13.46 -10.53 -14.26
C ALA A 111 12.51 -10.47 -13.07
N GLU A 112 12.84 -9.67 -12.02
CA GLU A 112 12.00 -9.54 -10.83
C GLU A 112 10.68 -8.83 -11.13
N CYS A 113 10.71 -7.73 -11.85
CA CYS A 113 9.49 -7.00 -12.21
C CYS A 113 8.55 -7.88 -13.05
N LYS A 114 9.09 -8.62 -13.99
CA LYS A 114 8.32 -9.58 -14.79
C LYS A 114 7.73 -10.70 -13.94
N ARG A 115 8.56 -11.30 -13.05
CA ARG A 115 8.12 -12.34 -12.12
C ARG A 115 6.95 -11.86 -11.28
N TYR A 116 7.06 -10.66 -10.70
CA TYR A 116 6.03 -10.13 -9.81
C TYR A 116 4.73 -9.81 -10.54
N ASP A 117 4.79 -9.23 -11.72
CA ASP A 117 3.61 -9.04 -12.58
C ASP A 117 2.94 -10.38 -12.95
N GLU A 118 3.74 -11.46 -13.16
CA GLU A 118 3.20 -12.81 -13.40
C GLU A 118 2.54 -13.39 -12.16
N VAL A 119 3.11 -13.20 -10.96
CA VAL A 119 2.51 -13.59 -9.68
C VAL A 119 1.14 -12.93 -9.52
N ILE A 120 1.05 -11.61 -9.66
CA ILE A 120 -0.22 -10.88 -9.52
C ILE A 120 -1.27 -11.38 -10.54
N ARG A 121 -0.84 -11.68 -11.76
CA ARG A 121 -1.72 -12.21 -12.80
C ARG A 121 -2.19 -13.64 -12.48
N SER A 122 -1.28 -14.48 -11.95
CA SER A 122 -1.57 -15.88 -11.64
C SER A 122 -2.58 -16.05 -10.50
N VAL A 123 -2.62 -15.11 -9.56
CA VAL A 123 -3.61 -15.08 -8.46
C VAL A 123 -4.95 -14.43 -8.86
N GLY A 124 -5.11 -14.06 -10.15
CA GLY A 124 -6.36 -13.51 -10.67
C GLY A 124 -6.53 -11.99 -10.51
N GLY A 125 -5.46 -11.28 -10.19
CA GLY A 125 -5.46 -9.84 -9.91
C GLY A 125 -5.97 -9.49 -8.51
N VAL A 126 -6.05 -8.21 -8.20
CA VAL A 126 -6.34 -7.70 -6.85
C VAL A 126 -7.83 -7.42 -6.67
N ASP A 127 -8.45 -7.97 -5.63
CA ASP A 127 -9.84 -7.69 -5.26
C ASP A 127 -9.98 -6.35 -4.53
N LEU A 128 -9.10 -6.07 -3.58
CA LEU A 128 -9.04 -4.80 -2.87
C LEU A 128 -7.59 -4.39 -2.67
N GLN A 129 -7.21 -3.21 -3.22
CA GLN A 129 -5.89 -2.61 -3.05
C GLN A 129 -5.94 -1.55 -1.96
N LEU A 130 -5.21 -1.76 -0.89
CA LEU A 130 -4.97 -0.75 0.14
C LEU A 130 -3.81 0.16 -0.28
N LEU A 131 -3.99 1.48 -0.13
CA LEU A 131 -3.01 2.51 -0.45
C LEU A 131 -2.87 3.52 0.69
N GLY A 132 -1.68 4.04 0.86
CA GLY A 132 -1.41 5.36 1.43
C GLY A 132 -1.16 6.39 0.33
N ILE A 133 -0.75 7.61 0.71
CA ILE A 133 -0.33 8.67 -0.21
C ILE A 133 0.92 9.37 0.32
N GLY A 134 1.92 9.53 -0.53
CA GLY A 134 3.10 10.34 -0.23
C GLY A 134 2.80 11.84 -0.10
N HIS A 135 3.75 12.62 0.41
CA HIS A 135 3.59 14.08 0.52
C HIS A 135 3.56 14.77 -0.85
N ASP A 136 4.20 14.18 -1.83
CA ASP A 136 4.24 14.61 -3.24
C ASP A 136 3.14 13.99 -4.11
N GLY A 137 2.35 13.06 -3.54
CA GLY A 137 1.25 12.38 -4.23
C GLY A 137 1.59 11.02 -4.80
N HIS A 138 2.77 10.46 -4.49
CA HIS A 138 3.08 9.10 -4.91
C HIS A 138 2.17 8.06 -4.25
N ILE A 139 1.97 6.94 -4.95
CA ILE A 139 1.28 5.73 -4.48
C ILE A 139 2.18 4.51 -4.75
N GLY A 140 2.42 3.68 -3.71
CA GLY A 140 3.58 2.80 -3.71
C GLY A 140 4.84 3.64 -3.80
N PHE A 141 5.81 3.25 -4.62
CA PHE A 141 6.93 4.10 -5.01
C PHE A 141 6.77 4.65 -6.45
N ASN A 142 5.55 4.83 -6.94
CA ASN A 142 5.29 5.57 -8.17
C ASN A 142 5.44 7.07 -7.87
N GLU A 143 6.65 7.58 -7.98
CA GLU A 143 7.05 8.96 -7.73
C GLU A 143 6.54 9.90 -8.85
N PRO A 144 6.40 11.24 -8.59
CA PRO A 144 6.08 12.22 -9.64
C PRO A 144 7.03 12.12 -10.84
N HIS A 145 6.47 12.00 -12.04
CA HIS A 145 7.22 11.84 -13.28
C HIS A 145 6.44 12.41 -14.48
N ASP A 146 7.02 12.37 -15.68
CA ASP A 146 6.39 12.84 -16.94
C ASP A 146 5.34 11.86 -17.49
N ALA A 147 5.35 10.59 -17.02
CA ALA A 147 4.43 9.56 -17.45
C ALA A 147 4.08 8.62 -16.29
N PHE A 148 2.99 7.89 -16.42
CA PHE A 148 2.65 6.81 -15.51
C PHE A 148 3.37 5.52 -15.88
N ASP A 149 4.16 4.95 -14.97
CA ASP A 149 4.72 3.62 -15.12
C ASP A 149 3.63 2.56 -14.98
N LEU A 150 3.54 1.69 -15.99
CA LEU A 150 2.39 0.79 -16.10
C LEU A 150 2.55 -0.51 -15.33
N GLY A 151 3.65 -1.22 -15.52
CA GLY A 151 3.95 -2.51 -14.87
C GLY A 151 4.78 -2.35 -13.61
N THR A 152 5.03 -3.45 -12.93
CA THR A 152 6.02 -3.46 -11.84
C THR A 152 7.37 -3.01 -12.38
N HIS A 153 8.03 -2.12 -11.66
CA HIS A 153 9.31 -1.53 -12.07
C HIS A 153 10.24 -1.32 -10.88
N CYS A 154 11.53 -1.19 -11.20
CA CYS A 154 12.55 -0.78 -10.24
C CYS A 154 12.66 0.74 -10.30
N VAL A 155 12.56 1.40 -9.16
CA VAL A 155 12.62 2.86 -9.05
C VAL A 155 13.82 3.28 -8.21
N ASP A 156 14.49 4.36 -8.63
CA ASP A 156 15.43 5.08 -7.79
C ASP A 156 14.64 5.98 -6.83
N LEU A 157 14.83 5.79 -5.52
CA LEU A 157 14.13 6.60 -4.53
C LEU A 157 14.62 8.04 -4.56
N THR A 158 13.67 8.98 -4.49
CA THR A 158 14.01 10.40 -4.39
C THR A 158 14.74 10.71 -3.09
N GLN A 159 15.53 11.78 -3.07
CA GLN A 159 16.23 12.20 -1.86
C GLN A 159 15.23 12.51 -0.72
N GLU A 160 14.07 13.04 -1.05
CA GLU A 160 13.00 13.31 -0.08
C GLU A 160 12.48 12.02 0.54
N THR A 161 12.23 10.99 -0.26
CA THR A 161 11.80 9.66 0.20
C THR A 161 12.87 9.00 1.07
N ILE A 162 14.16 9.08 0.68
CA ILE A 162 15.28 8.55 1.46
C ILE A 162 15.37 9.27 2.83
N GLU A 163 15.30 10.60 2.84
CA GLU A 163 15.30 11.39 4.07
C GLU A 163 14.10 11.07 4.98
N ALA A 164 12.90 10.91 4.40
CA ALA A 164 11.71 10.54 5.16
C ALA A 164 11.83 9.15 5.79
N ASN A 165 12.49 8.22 5.10
CA ASN A 165 12.62 6.83 5.53
C ASN A 165 13.78 6.57 6.49
N LYS A 166 14.77 7.49 6.62
CA LYS A 166 15.90 7.33 7.54
C LYS A 166 15.48 7.07 8.99
N ARG A 167 14.29 7.53 9.39
CA ARG A 167 13.71 7.26 10.72
C ARG A 167 13.57 5.78 11.05
N PHE A 168 13.50 4.92 10.03
CA PHE A 168 13.42 3.46 10.15
C PHE A 168 14.82 2.81 10.12
N PHE A 169 15.88 3.58 9.84
CA PHE A 169 17.27 3.13 9.70
C PHE A 169 18.17 3.87 10.67
N ASP A 170 17.78 3.92 11.95
CA ASP A 170 18.53 4.58 13.05
C ASP A 170 18.87 6.05 12.76
N GLY A 171 18.10 6.73 11.92
CA GLY A 171 18.36 8.09 11.48
C GLY A 171 19.50 8.22 10.47
N ASN A 172 20.07 7.10 10.00
CA ASN A 172 21.19 7.10 9.06
C ASN A 172 20.70 6.94 7.61
N VAL A 173 20.84 8.01 6.83
CA VAL A 173 20.44 8.08 5.41
C VAL A 173 21.23 7.10 4.52
N ASP A 174 22.46 6.76 4.91
CA ASP A 174 23.30 5.85 4.11
C ASP A 174 22.86 4.39 4.20
N LEU A 175 22.15 4.03 5.26
CA LEU A 175 21.56 2.70 5.44
C LEU A 175 20.24 2.51 4.69
N VAL A 176 19.57 3.60 4.30
CA VAL A 176 18.34 3.52 3.52
C VAL A 176 18.65 3.01 2.13
N PRO A 177 17.98 1.94 1.65
CA PRO A 177 18.11 1.49 0.27
C PRO A 177 17.85 2.62 -0.71
N LYS A 178 18.56 2.61 -1.83
CA LYS A 178 18.44 3.67 -2.84
C LYS A 178 17.43 3.31 -3.93
N GLN A 179 17.00 2.06 -3.98
CA GLN A 179 16.07 1.53 -4.98
C GLN A 179 15.00 0.66 -4.31
N ALA A 180 13.86 0.57 -5.00
CA ALA A 180 12.77 -0.31 -4.62
C ALA A 180 12.13 -0.94 -5.87
N TYR A 181 11.48 -2.08 -5.69
CA TYR A 181 10.54 -2.65 -6.64
C TYR A 181 9.14 -2.18 -6.25
N THR A 182 8.37 -1.66 -7.19
CA THR A 182 7.02 -1.18 -6.91
C THR A 182 6.03 -1.61 -7.99
N MET A 183 4.83 -1.96 -7.56
CA MET A 183 3.69 -2.22 -8.44
C MET A 183 3.36 -0.98 -9.27
N GLY A 184 3.25 -1.12 -10.58
CA GLY A 184 2.94 0.00 -11.46
C GLY A 184 1.47 0.44 -11.43
N ILE A 185 1.23 1.63 -11.94
CA ILE A 185 -0.08 2.30 -11.93
C ILE A 185 -1.18 1.47 -12.61
N ARG A 186 -0.87 0.78 -13.73
CA ARG A 186 -1.88 -0.07 -14.40
C ARG A 186 -2.39 -1.17 -13.47
N THR A 187 -1.50 -1.84 -12.73
CA THR A 187 -1.85 -2.92 -11.83
C THR A 187 -2.71 -2.41 -10.69
N ILE A 188 -2.37 -1.25 -10.10
CA ILE A 188 -3.19 -0.57 -9.09
C ILE A 188 -4.58 -0.25 -9.65
N MET A 189 -4.64 0.33 -10.86
CA MET A 189 -5.90 0.71 -11.51
C MET A 189 -6.77 -0.48 -11.96
N GLN A 190 -6.18 -1.67 -12.10
CA GLN A 190 -6.88 -2.91 -12.42
C GLN A 190 -7.44 -3.63 -11.18
N ALA A 191 -7.10 -3.21 -9.98
CA ALA A 191 -7.75 -3.71 -8.77
C ALA A 191 -9.27 -3.49 -8.86
N ARG A 192 -10.06 -4.44 -8.37
CA ARG A 192 -11.53 -4.31 -8.42
C ARG A 192 -12.03 -3.19 -7.53
N LYS A 193 -11.34 -2.95 -6.43
CA LYS A 193 -11.59 -1.87 -5.47
C LYS A 193 -10.26 -1.27 -5.01
N VAL A 194 -10.21 0.05 -4.88
CA VAL A 194 -9.08 0.76 -4.26
C VAL A 194 -9.57 1.43 -2.99
N LEU A 195 -8.86 1.17 -1.89
CA LEU A 195 -9.06 1.78 -0.59
C LEU A 195 -7.80 2.58 -0.22
N MET A 196 -7.93 3.89 -0.21
CA MET A 196 -6.85 4.75 0.29
C MET A 196 -7.14 5.21 1.72
N VAL A 197 -6.13 5.13 2.57
CA VAL A 197 -6.15 5.66 3.93
C VAL A 197 -5.21 6.85 4.06
N VAL A 198 -5.66 7.92 4.72
CA VAL A 198 -4.86 9.13 4.87
C VAL A 198 -5.16 9.79 6.22
N ASN A 199 -4.12 10.25 6.91
CA ASN A 199 -4.26 10.91 8.21
C ASN A 199 -3.28 12.07 8.41
N GLY A 200 -3.72 13.03 9.20
CA GLY A 200 -2.95 14.17 9.66
C GLY A 200 -2.94 15.37 8.72
N ALA A 201 -2.81 16.56 9.29
CA ALA A 201 -2.89 17.85 8.60
C ALA A 201 -1.85 18.02 7.47
N GLY A 202 -0.68 17.35 7.60
CA GLY A 202 0.37 17.39 6.56
C GLY A 202 -0.03 16.74 5.24
N LYS A 203 -1.18 16.05 5.17
CA LYS A 203 -1.71 15.45 3.95
C LYS A 203 -2.82 16.26 3.28
N ALA A 204 -3.33 17.31 3.91
CA ALA A 204 -4.49 18.05 3.42
C ALA A 204 -4.27 18.65 2.02
N GLU A 205 -3.13 19.27 1.79
CA GLU A 205 -2.81 19.90 0.49
C GLU A 205 -2.66 18.85 -0.62
N ILE A 206 -1.96 17.74 -0.36
CA ILE A 206 -1.78 16.71 -1.38
C ILE A 206 -3.08 15.97 -1.69
N VAL A 207 -3.94 15.73 -0.69
CA VAL A 207 -5.28 15.16 -0.89
C VAL A 207 -6.11 16.06 -1.80
N LYS A 208 -6.12 17.37 -1.54
CA LYS A 208 -6.80 18.33 -2.40
C LYS A 208 -6.24 18.35 -3.81
N LYS A 209 -4.91 18.40 -3.96
CA LYS A 209 -4.23 18.40 -5.27
C LYS A 209 -4.53 17.10 -6.04
N ALA A 210 -4.46 15.94 -5.38
CA ALA A 210 -4.65 14.63 -6.01
C ALA A 210 -6.10 14.38 -6.44
N PHE A 211 -7.10 14.78 -5.65
CA PHE A 211 -8.49 14.34 -5.90
C PHE A 211 -9.44 15.46 -6.36
N PHE A 212 -8.98 16.71 -6.37
CA PHE A 212 -9.73 17.87 -6.83
C PHE A 212 -8.93 18.74 -7.82
N GLY A 213 -7.69 18.35 -8.12
CA GLY A 213 -6.86 18.90 -9.18
C GLY A 213 -6.96 18.10 -10.49
N PRO A 214 -6.14 18.42 -11.48
CA PRO A 214 -6.06 17.65 -12.72
C PRO A 214 -5.47 16.25 -12.50
N VAL A 215 -5.87 15.30 -13.35
CA VAL A 215 -5.20 13.99 -13.42
C VAL A 215 -3.89 14.19 -14.18
N THR A 216 -2.77 13.92 -13.50
CA THR A 216 -1.41 14.12 -14.04
C THR A 216 -0.42 13.17 -13.39
N PRO A 217 0.59 12.67 -14.12
CA PRO A 217 1.65 11.84 -13.54
C PRO A 217 2.57 12.63 -12.57
N GLU A 218 2.54 13.96 -12.59
CA GLU A 218 3.19 14.80 -11.57
C GLU A 218 2.55 14.66 -10.18
N VAL A 219 1.37 14.06 -10.10
CA VAL A 219 0.66 13.69 -8.87
C VAL A 219 0.08 12.30 -9.08
N PRO A 220 0.87 11.24 -8.92
CA PRO A 220 0.47 9.88 -9.33
C PRO A 220 -0.86 9.41 -8.75
N ALA A 221 -1.18 9.76 -7.50
CA ALA A 221 -2.47 9.45 -6.88
C ALA A 221 -3.67 10.06 -7.62
N SER A 222 -3.47 11.10 -8.44
CA SER A 222 -4.56 11.76 -9.18
C SER A 222 -5.27 10.83 -10.16
N ILE A 223 -4.58 9.79 -10.65
CA ILE A 223 -5.16 8.79 -11.55
C ILE A 223 -6.35 8.06 -10.92
N LEU A 224 -6.38 7.94 -9.58
CA LEU A 224 -7.46 7.28 -8.85
C LEU A 224 -8.82 7.99 -8.99
N GLN A 225 -8.84 9.24 -9.44
CA GLN A 225 -10.08 9.92 -9.82
C GLN A 225 -10.84 9.16 -10.93
N LEU A 226 -10.12 8.41 -11.75
CA LEU A 226 -10.67 7.62 -12.87
C LEU A 226 -11.01 6.18 -12.48
N HIS A 227 -10.68 5.75 -11.25
CA HIS A 227 -10.96 4.40 -10.82
C HIS A 227 -12.46 4.20 -10.53
N PRO A 228 -13.10 3.13 -11.05
CA PRO A 228 -14.55 2.94 -10.93
C PRO A 228 -15.03 2.73 -9.49
N ASP A 229 -14.23 2.07 -8.64
CA ASP A 229 -14.56 1.80 -7.22
C ASP A 229 -13.42 2.24 -6.31
N PHE A 230 -13.27 3.56 -6.16
CA PHE A 230 -12.27 4.19 -5.30
C PHE A 230 -12.90 4.77 -4.05
N ILE A 231 -12.36 4.38 -2.88
CA ILE A 231 -12.76 4.84 -1.56
C ILE A 231 -11.57 5.53 -0.89
N LEU A 232 -11.75 6.80 -0.52
CA LEU A 232 -10.82 7.57 0.30
C LEU A 232 -11.36 7.62 1.74
N VAL A 233 -10.63 7.07 2.69
CA VAL A 233 -10.91 7.18 4.13
C VAL A 233 -9.86 8.09 4.74
N GLY A 234 -10.28 9.23 5.28
CA GLY A 234 -9.35 10.18 5.87
C GLY A 234 -9.88 10.79 7.15
N ASP A 235 -8.97 11.18 8.05
CA ASP A 235 -9.32 11.94 9.23
C ASP A 235 -9.67 13.40 8.89
N GLU A 236 -10.27 14.11 9.87
CA GLU A 236 -10.68 15.51 9.69
C GLU A 236 -9.52 16.42 9.31
N GLU A 237 -8.30 16.13 9.82
CA GLU A 237 -7.11 16.92 9.52
C GLU A 237 -6.65 16.73 8.07
N ALA A 238 -6.54 15.49 7.61
CA ALA A 238 -6.13 15.19 6.24
C ALA A 238 -7.17 15.65 5.19
N LEU A 239 -8.46 15.70 5.57
CA LEU A 239 -9.56 16.11 4.70
C LEU A 239 -10.01 17.58 4.93
N SER A 240 -9.22 18.38 5.65
CA SER A 240 -9.61 19.74 6.04
C SER A 240 -9.73 20.74 4.89
N LEU A 241 -9.16 20.43 3.74
CA LEU A 241 -9.18 21.30 2.56
C LEU A 241 -10.14 20.86 1.45
N ILE A 242 -10.97 19.84 1.72
CA ILE A 242 -11.94 19.29 0.76
C ILE A 242 -13.33 19.12 1.36
#